data_e9b08cf3c859530d03a87ed2a4c7c06e
#
_entry.id   e9b08cf3c859530d03a87ed2a4c7c06e
#
_cell.length_a   1.000
_cell.length_b   1.000
_cell.length_c   1.000
_cell.angle_alpha   90.00
_cell.angle_beta   90.00
_cell.angle_gamma   90.00
#
_symmetry.space_group_name_H-M   'P 1'
#
loop_
_entity.id
_entity.type
_entity.pdbx_description
1 polymer ?
#
loop_
_entity_poly.entity_id
_entity_poly.type
_entity_poly.pdbx_seq_one_letter_code
_entity_poly.pdbx_strand_id
1 'polypeptide(L)'
;MNPTLLLDLGNTRLKWALLEGEHWRESGACRHVDIPQWIEAMRVRLPASTRRFGVNVAHDRLALELERQLGPIRWLVAEEQCCGVTNGYDEPERLGADRWAALIAAHHLHDGAALVVCCGTATTVDWLEADGRFRGGLILPGLTTMRESLVRATAKLPLAAGEVRLPPTNTRDAIASGCLLAQVGAIEHYYRVMEGTACGAVALVSGGDAEIIAAHLAIPARTVDNLVLRGLAVVAAASTRPTPSHDTRETAP
;
A
#
# COMPACT_ATOMS: atom_id res chain seq x y z
N MET A 1 6.82 -10.62 24.37
CA MET A 1 5.62 -10.20 23.60
C MET A 1 5.35 -11.24 22.52
N ASN A 2 4.09 -11.52 22.20
CA ASN A 2 3.78 -12.46 21.12
C ASN A 2 4.19 -11.87 19.78
N PRO A 3 4.84 -12.64 18.88
CA PRO A 3 5.18 -12.18 17.54
C PRO A 3 3.91 -11.85 16.73
N THR A 4 4.06 -10.95 15.77
CA THR A 4 2.98 -10.55 14.86
C THR A 4 3.45 -10.75 13.43
N LEU A 5 2.71 -11.55 12.66
CA LEU A 5 2.89 -11.73 11.22
C LEU A 5 1.94 -10.77 10.49
N LEU A 6 2.49 -9.96 9.60
CA LEU A 6 1.77 -9.05 8.72
C LEU A 6 1.83 -9.58 7.29
N LEU A 7 0.70 -9.53 6.57
CA LEU A 7 0.53 -10.08 5.23
C LEU A 7 -0.11 -9.05 4.30
N ASP A 8 0.55 -8.73 3.20
CA ASP A 8 0.00 -7.94 2.09
C ASP A 8 -0.18 -8.89 0.89
N LEU A 9 -1.39 -9.45 0.76
CA LEU A 9 -1.75 -10.34 -0.33
C LEU A 9 -2.25 -9.53 -1.53
N GLY A 10 -1.29 -9.04 -2.32
CA GLY A 10 -1.53 -8.31 -3.57
C GLY A 10 -1.79 -9.22 -4.76
N ASN A 11 -2.20 -8.65 -5.90
CA ASN A 11 -2.56 -9.40 -7.12
C ASN A 11 -1.39 -10.19 -7.76
N THR A 12 -0.13 -9.82 -7.50
CA THR A 12 1.06 -10.43 -8.13
C THR A 12 1.94 -11.15 -7.13
N ARG A 13 2.02 -10.67 -5.91
CA ARG A 13 2.93 -11.14 -4.87
C ARG A 13 2.27 -11.09 -3.49
N LEU A 14 2.69 -12.00 -2.61
CA LEU A 14 2.53 -11.87 -1.18
C LEU A 14 3.75 -11.13 -0.63
N LYS A 15 3.54 -10.00 0.07
CA LYS A 15 4.56 -9.37 0.91
C LYS A 15 4.24 -9.67 2.37
N TRP A 16 5.26 -9.78 3.19
CA TRP A 16 5.08 -10.14 4.59
C TRP A 16 6.13 -9.49 5.49
N ALA A 17 5.80 -9.35 6.76
CA ALA A 17 6.75 -8.97 7.79
C ALA A 17 6.45 -9.70 9.11
N LEU A 18 7.50 -10.03 9.84
CA LEU A 18 7.44 -10.60 11.19
C LEU A 18 7.94 -9.55 12.18
N LEU A 19 7.10 -9.23 13.18
CA LEU A 19 7.40 -8.26 14.22
C LEU A 19 7.49 -8.94 15.59
N GLU A 20 8.36 -8.45 16.44
CA GLU A 20 8.35 -8.68 17.90
C GLU A 20 8.10 -7.35 18.63
N GLY A 21 6.90 -7.17 19.16
CA GLY A 21 6.45 -5.85 19.61
C GLY A 21 6.36 -4.90 18.41
N GLU A 22 7.09 -3.78 18.47
CA GLU A 22 7.21 -2.80 17.38
C GLU A 22 8.42 -3.03 16.48
N HIS A 23 9.30 -4.00 16.82
CA HIS A 23 10.54 -4.25 16.08
C HIS A 23 10.29 -5.18 14.89
N TRP A 24 10.69 -4.72 13.72
CA TRP A 24 10.73 -5.52 12.50
C TRP A 24 11.89 -6.49 12.56
N ARG A 25 11.58 -7.79 12.64
CA ARG A 25 12.60 -8.86 12.67
C ARG A 25 13.02 -9.27 11.28
N GLU A 26 12.04 -9.41 10.42
CA GLU A 26 12.24 -9.90 9.06
C GLU A 26 11.08 -9.43 8.18
N SER A 27 11.36 -9.21 6.91
CA SER A 27 10.34 -8.95 5.90
C SER A 27 10.77 -9.54 4.56
N GLY A 28 9.80 -9.79 3.70
CA GLY A 28 10.08 -10.35 2.39
C GLY A 28 8.88 -10.32 1.47
N ALA A 29 9.08 -10.88 0.28
CA ALA A 29 8.02 -11.05 -0.69
C ALA A 29 8.24 -12.35 -1.48
N CYS A 30 7.14 -13.02 -1.86
CA CYS A 30 7.18 -14.16 -2.77
C CYS A 30 6.09 -14.05 -3.83
N ARG A 31 6.28 -14.73 -4.97
CA ARG A 31 5.25 -14.85 -6.01
C ARG A 31 4.17 -15.82 -5.53
N HIS A 32 2.98 -15.73 -6.09
CA HIS A 32 1.88 -16.63 -5.71
C HIS A 32 2.24 -18.11 -5.87
N VAL A 33 3.03 -18.46 -6.88
CA VAL A 33 3.46 -19.83 -7.11
C VAL A 33 4.40 -20.36 -6.00
N ASP A 34 5.07 -19.48 -5.29
CA ASP A 34 6.04 -19.79 -4.24
C ASP A 34 5.39 -19.79 -2.83
N ILE A 35 4.10 -19.38 -2.71
CA ILE A 35 3.37 -19.33 -1.43
C ILE A 35 3.37 -20.68 -0.69
N PRO A 36 3.12 -21.82 -1.33
CA PRO A 36 3.13 -23.11 -0.61
C PRO A 36 4.45 -23.38 0.10
N GLN A 37 5.58 -23.17 -0.56
CA GLN A 37 6.91 -23.34 0.03
C GLN A 37 7.16 -22.32 1.15
N TRP A 38 6.73 -21.07 0.98
CA TRP A 38 6.83 -20.05 2.00
C TRP A 38 6.00 -20.41 3.24
N ILE A 39 4.78 -20.93 3.08
CA ILE A 39 3.94 -21.40 4.18
C ILE A 39 4.65 -22.47 5.00
N GLU A 40 5.22 -23.50 4.36
CA GLU A 40 5.94 -24.57 5.05
C GLU A 40 7.08 -24.02 5.91
N ALA A 41 7.87 -23.10 5.36
CA ALA A 41 8.94 -22.43 6.10
C ALA A 41 8.40 -21.63 7.31
N MET A 42 7.28 -20.92 7.14
CA MET A 42 6.69 -20.13 8.21
C MET A 42 6.04 -20.99 9.31
N ARG A 43 5.38 -22.09 8.97
CA ARG A 43 4.76 -22.99 9.96
C ARG A 43 5.75 -23.54 10.99
N VAL A 44 6.97 -23.82 10.58
CA VAL A 44 8.04 -24.31 11.48
C VAL A 44 8.55 -23.20 12.40
N ARG A 45 8.52 -21.96 11.93
CA ARG A 45 9.14 -20.80 12.61
C ARG A 45 8.19 -20.03 13.51
N LEU A 46 6.88 -20.08 13.22
CA LEU A 46 5.91 -19.27 13.93
C LEU A 46 5.35 -19.99 15.15
N PRO A 47 5.49 -19.44 16.38
CA PRO A 47 4.80 -19.93 17.56
C PRO A 47 3.28 -19.92 17.37
N ALA A 48 2.56 -20.82 18.05
CA ALA A 48 1.10 -20.86 18.02
C ALA A 48 0.46 -19.54 18.48
N SER A 49 1.12 -18.82 19.40
CA SER A 49 0.69 -17.51 19.91
C SER A 49 0.90 -16.34 18.94
N THR A 50 1.43 -16.57 17.73
CA THR A 50 1.63 -15.53 16.73
C THR A 50 0.30 -14.91 16.32
N ARG A 51 0.18 -13.59 16.44
CA ARG A 51 -0.95 -12.84 15.88
C ARG A 51 -0.76 -12.64 14.39
N ARG A 52 -1.83 -12.65 13.61
CA ARG A 52 -1.77 -12.53 12.15
C ARG A 52 -2.73 -11.47 11.69
N PHE A 53 -2.22 -10.50 10.93
CA PHE A 53 -2.99 -9.42 10.32
C PHE A 53 -2.64 -9.37 8.83
N GLY A 54 -3.64 -9.07 8.00
CA GLY A 54 -3.40 -8.99 6.57
C GLY A 54 -4.33 -8.03 5.85
N VAL A 55 -3.95 -7.66 4.65
CA VAL A 55 -4.82 -7.14 3.60
C VAL A 55 -4.89 -8.16 2.48
N ASN A 56 -6.07 -8.27 1.87
CA ASN A 56 -6.30 -9.11 0.71
C ASN A 56 -6.96 -8.31 -0.41
N VAL A 57 -6.25 -8.12 -1.51
CA VAL A 57 -6.76 -7.54 -2.76
C VAL A 57 -6.57 -8.52 -3.94
N ALA A 58 -6.25 -9.78 -3.63
CA ALA A 58 -6.11 -10.89 -4.58
C ALA A 58 -7.35 -11.79 -4.53
N HIS A 59 -7.23 -13.00 -5.09
CA HIS A 59 -8.30 -14.00 -5.06
C HIS A 59 -8.46 -14.63 -3.66
N ASP A 60 -9.68 -14.73 -3.18
CA ASP A 60 -10.05 -15.29 -1.86
C ASP A 60 -9.48 -16.70 -1.60
N ARG A 61 -9.30 -17.50 -2.65
CA ARG A 61 -8.70 -18.84 -2.55
C ARG A 61 -7.33 -18.82 -1.89
N LEU A 62 -6.50 -17.82 -2.19
CA LEU A 62 -5.16 -17.71 -1.58
C LEU A 62 -5.25 -17.29 -0.11
N ALA A 63 -6.17 -16.40 0.24
CA ALA A 63 -6.42 -16.00 1.61
C ALA A 63 -6.89 -17.19 2.45
N LEU A 64 -7.85 -17.98 1.96
CA LEU A 64 -8.33 -19.20 2.59
C LEU A 64 -7.22 -20.24 2.78
N GLU A 65 -6.32 -20.40 1.79
CA GLU A 65 -5.18 -21.31 1.92
C GLU A 65 -4.19 -20.85 3.00
N LEU A 66 -3.90 -19.55 3.08
CA LEU A 66 -3.07 -18.97 4.14
C LEU A 66 -3.69 -19.23 5.53
N GLU A 67 -4.98 -19.00 5.69
CA GLU A 67 -5.68 -19.24 6.96
C GLU A 67 -5.68 -20.75 7.35
N ARG A 68 -5.97 -21.61 6.40
CA ARG A 68 -5.99 -23.06 6.62
C ARG A 68 -4.65 -23.57 7.13
N GLN A 69 -3.54 -23.03 6.64
CA GLN A 69 -2.19 -23.50 6.91
C GLN A 69 -1.51 -22.79 8.09
N LEU A 70 -1.74 -21.50 8.24
CA LEU A 70 -1.09 -20.68 9.25
C LEU A 70 -1.98 -20.41 10.48
N GLY A 71 -3.29 -20.68 10.39
CA GLY A 71 -4.30 -20.33 11.38
C GLY A 71 -4.98 -18.98 11.09
N PRO A 72 -5.94 -18.56 11.94
CA PRO A 72 -6.78 -17.39 11.70
C PRO A 72 -5.97 -16.12 11.42
N ILE A 73 -6.38 -15.37 10.39
CA ILE A 73 -5.79 -14.08 10.00
C ILE A 73 -6.88 -13.02 10.15
N ARG A 74 -6.56 -11.93 10.84
CA ARG A 74 -7.44 -10.76 10.88
C ARG A 74 -7.18 -9.94 9.62
N TRP A 75 -8.08 -10.08 8.65
CA TRP A 75 -8.04 -9.28 7.43
C TRP A 75 -8.58 -7.89 7.71
N LEU A 76 -7.78 -6.87 7.39
CA LEU A 76 -8.20 -5.48 7.42
C LEU A 76 -9.15 -5.24 6.25
N VAL A 77 -10.29 -4.65 6.53
CA VAL A 77 -11.21 -4.08 5.56
C VAL A 77 -11.28 -2.56 5.77
N ALA A 78 -11.62 -1.82 4.72
CA ALA A 78 -11.80 -0.39 4.88
C ALA A 78 -13.13 -0.11 5.62
N GLU A 79 -13.07 0.81 6.55
CA GLU A 79 -14.16 1.23 7.42
C GLU A 79 -14.30 2.76 7.33
N GLU A 80 -15.34 3.32 7.95
CA GLU A 80 -15.52 4.78 8.01
C GLU A 80 -14.36 5.47 8.73
N GLN A 81 -13.84 4.84 9.80
CA GLN A 81 -12.71 5.38 10.57
C GLN A 81 -11.84 4.26 11.14
N CYS A 82 -10.53 4.42 11.08
CA CYS A 82 -9.57 3.53 11.73
C CYS A 82 -8.26 4.27 12.02
N CYS A 83 -7.73 4.10 13.22
CA CYS A 83 -6.39 4.58 13.61
C CYS A 83 -6.13 6.06 13.26
N GLY A 84 -7.10 6.95 13.46
CA GLY A 84 -6.99 8.39 13.19
C GLY A 84 -7.29 8.79 11.75
N VAL A 85 -7.56 7.84 10.86
CA VAL A 85 -7.93 8.12 9.46
C VAL A 85 -9.44 8.00 9.29
N THR A 86 -10.04 8.99 8.61
CA THR A 86 -11.45 9.01 8.21
C THR A 86 -11.55 8.77 6.71
N ASN A 87 -12.36 7.82 6.29
CA ASN A 87 -12.56 7.45 4.90
C ASN A 87 -13.55 8.42 4.22
N GLY A 88 -13.13 9.03 3.11
CA GLY A 88 -13.93 9.97 2.35
C GLY A 88 -14.64 9.37 1.14
N TYR A 89 -14.66 8.06 0.97
CA TYR A 89 -15.46 7.41 -0.07
C TYR A 89 -16.94 7.45 0.27
N ASP A 90 -17.79 7.54 -0.73
CA ASP A 90 -19.26 7.48 -0.58
C ASP A 90 -19.69 6.11 0.00
N GLU A 91 -19.00 5.04 -0.37
CA GLU A 91 -19.12 3.68 0.16
C GLU A 91 -17.75 3.27 0.75
N PRO A 92 -17.49 3.50 2.05
CA PRO A 92 -16.18 3.28 2.68
C PRO A 92 -15.60 1.88 2.47
N GLU A 93 -16.45 0.85 2.47
CA GLU A 93 -16.09 -0.56 2.28
C GLU A 93 -15.59 -0.89 0.87
N ARG A 94 -15.81 0.01 -0.11
CA ARG A 94 -15.31 -0.13 -1.48
C ARG A 94 -13.85 0.29 -1.64
N LEU A 95 -13.28 0.96 -0.66
CA LEU A 95 -11.86 1.30 -0.71
C LEU A 95 -11.02 0.03 -0.56
N GLY A 96 -10.04 -0.16 -1.44
CA GLY A 96 -9.11 -1.29 -1.34
C GLY A 96 -8.38 -1.33 0.00
N ALA A 97 -8.33 -2.50 0.62
CA ALA A 97 -7.72 -2.68 1.94
C ALA A 97 -6.24 -2.31 1.98
N ASP A 98 -5.51 -2.49 0.89
CA ASP A 98 -4.12 -2.07 0.71
C ASP A 98 -3.98 -0.54 0.73
N ARG A 99 -4.86 0.18 0.04
CA ARG A 99 -4.90 1.64 0.07
C ARG A 99 -5.26 2.15 1.46
N TRP A 100 -6.24 1.52 2.12
CA TRP A 100 -6.63 1.85 3.49
C TRP A 100 -5.47 1.69 4.47
N ALA A 101 -4.76 0.57 4.42
CA ALA A 101 -3.56 0.36 5.23
C ALA A 101 -2.47 1.40 4.94
N ALA A 102 -2.24 1.73 3.66
CA ALA A 102 -1.24 2.73 3.26
C ALA A 102 -1.58 4.13 3.80
N LEU A 103 -2.85 4.53 3.78
CA LEU A 103 -3.34 5.79 4.36
C LEU A 103 -3.12 5.84 5.88
N ILE A 104 -3.43 4.75 6.60
CA ILE A 104 -3.17 4.62 8.04
C ILE A 104 -1.68 4.77 8.34
N ALA A 105 -0.81 4.13 7.54
CA ALA A 105 0.63 4.29 7.70
C ALA A 105 1.08 5.74 7.46
N ALA A 106 0.59 6.36 6.40
CA ALA A 106 0.95 7.73 6.03
C ALA A 106 0.61 8.72 7.14
N HIS A 107 -0.58 8.61 7.72
CA HIS A 107 -1.02 9.44 8.86
C HIS A 107 -0.12 9.30 10.08
N HIS A 108 0.43 8.11 10.33
CA HIS A 108 1.34 7.87 11.47
C HIS A 108 2.80 8.24 11.19
N LEU A 109 3.18 8.37 9.93
CA LEU A 109 4.55 8.68 9.51
C LEU A 109 4.79 10.15 9.20
N HIS A 110 3.72 10.94 9.05
CA HIS A 110 3.79 12.32 8.64
C HIS A 110 2.62 13.13 9.24
N ASP A 111 2.96 14.20 9.97
CA ASP A 111 1.98 15.04 10.69
C ASP A 111 1.24 16.02 9.77
N GLY A 112 1.59 16.11 8.49
CA GLY A 112 0.99 17.03 7.51
C GLY A 112 0.11 16.31 6.50
N ALA A 113 -0.45 17.08 5.56
CA ALA A 113 -1.12 16.51 4.40
C ALA A 113 -0.14 15.69 3.54
N ALA A 114 -0.60 14.57 3.00
CA ALA A 114 0.22 13.68 2.20
C ALA A 114 -0.48 13.22 0.92
N LEU A 115 0.30 13.10 -0.16
CA LEU A 115 -0.07 12.32 -1.32
C LEU A 115 0.53 10.93 -1.17
N VAL A 116 -0.30 9.93 -0.90
CA VAL A 116 0.12 8.55 -0.67
C VAL A 116 0.15 7.83 -2.00
N VAL A 117 1.35 7.47 -2.47
CA VAL A 117 1.56 6.88 -3.79
C VAL A 117 2.09 5.46 -3.64
N CYS A 118 1.32 4.46 -4.09
CA CYS A 118 1.73 3.06 -4.07
C CYS A 118 1.95 2.56 -5.51
N CYS A 119 3.21 2.30 -5.88
CA CYS A 119 3.65 1.95 -7.23
C CYS A 119 3.90 0.45 -7.35
N GLY A 120 2.92 -0.29 -7.86
CA GLY A 120 2.95 -1.74 -8.04
C GLY A 120 2.36 -2.19 -9.38
N THR A 121 1.57 -3.25 -9.39
CA THR A 121 0.79 -3.71 -10.56
C THR A 121 -0.16 -2.63 -11.05
N ALA A 122 -0.80 -1.93 -10.11
CA ALA A 122 -1.42 -0.63 -10.29
C ALA A 122 -0.62 0.43 -9.53
N THR A 123 -0.71 1.69 -9.97
CA THR A 123 -0.26 2.84 -9.19
C THR A 123 -1.50 3.52 -8.62
N THR A 124 -1.56 3.64 -7.30
CA THR A 124 -2.61 4.41 -6.62
C THR A 124 -2.03 5.73 -6.11
N VAL A 125 -2.83 6.79 -6.15
CA VAL A 125 -2.42 8.14 -5.75
C VAL A 125 -3.54 8.69 -4.88
N ASP A 126 -3.34 8.72 -3.57
CA ASP A 126 -4.36 8.97 -2.57
C ASP A 126 -4.07 10.25 -1.78
N TRP A 127 -5.05 11.17 -1.69
CA TRP A 127 -4.89 12.39 -0.91
C TRP A 127 -5.38 12.22 0.52
N LEU A 128 -4.48 12.47 1.45
CA LEU A 128 -4.72 12.46 2.88
C LEU A 128 -4.48 13.87 3.45
N GLU A 129 -5.48 14.46 4.07
CA GLU A 129 -5.36 15.73 4.79
C GLU A 129 -4.61 15.55 6.12
N ALA A 130 -4.07 16.62 6.65
CA ALA A 130 -3.30 16.60 7.90
C ALA A 130 -4.13 16.10 9.11
N ASP A 131 -5.44 16.30 9.11
CA ASP A 131 -6.37 15.82 10.13
C ASP A 131 -6.73 14.32 9.98
N GLY A 132 -6.13 13.62 9.01
CA GLY A 132 -6.38 12.21 8.73
C GLY A 132 -7.57 11.94 7.80
N ARG A 133 -8.17 12.95 7.17
CA ARG A 133 -9.26 12.76 6.22
C ARG A 133 -8.74 12.33 4.85
N PHE A 134 -9.10 11.14 4.41
CA PHE A 134 -8.90 10.69 3.03
C PHE A 134 -9.94 11.33 2.10
N ARG A 135 -9.50 12.07 1.08
CA ARG A 135 -10.35 12.85 0.17
C ARG A 135 -10.64 12.16 -1.15
N GLY A 136 -10.12 10.97 -1.33
CA GLY A 136 -10.21 10.26 -2.60
C GLY A 136 -8.86 10.14 -3.29
N GLY A 137 -8.83 9.45 -4.41
CA GLY A 137 -7.57 9.20 -5.12
C GLY A 137 -7.77 8.63 -6.52
N LEU A 138 -6.64 8.39 -7.18
CA LEU A 138 -6.57 7.87 -8.54
C LEU A 138 -6.05 6.44 -8.53
N ILE A 139 -6.44 5.67 -9.53
CA ILE A 139 -5.88 4.35 -9.83
C ILE A 139 -5.43 4.35 -11.28
N LEU A 140 -4.16 4.06 -11.51
CA LEU A 140 -3.55 3.97 -12.82
C LEU A 140 -2.95 2.57 -13.02
N PRO A 141 -2.81 2.07 -14.25
CA PRO A 141 -1.98 0.90 -14.50
C PRO A 141 -0.53 1.20 -14.06
N GLY A 142 0.15 0.30 -13.34
CA GLY A 142 1.57 0.48 -13.01
C GLY A 142 2.48 0.45 -14.24
N LEU A 143 3.76 0.83 -14.10
CA LEU A 143 4.70 0.97 -15.22
C LEU A 143 4.80 -0.30 -16.08
N THR A 144 4.93 -1.46 -15.45
CA THR A 144 4.98 -2.75 -16.15
C THR A 144 3.66 -3.04 -16.88
N THR A 145 2.53 -2.83 -16.21
CA THR A 145 1.19 -3.03 -16.79
C THR A 145 0.95 -2.12 -17.99
N MET A 146 1.40 -0.85 -17.93
CA MET A 146 1.30 0.08 -19.06
C MET A 146 2.11 -0.42 -20.27
N ARG A 147 3.37 -0.83 -20.06
CA ARG A 147 4.23 -1.37 -21.13
C ARG A 147 3.63 -2.62 -21.77
N GLU A 148 3.20 -3.57 -20.94
CA GLU A 148 2.55 -4.80 -21.40
C GLU A 148 1.25 -4.54 -22.16
N SER A 149 0.46 -3.54 -21.75
CA SER A 149 -0.77 -3.18 -22.44
C SER A 149 -0.51 -2.68 -23.86
N LEU A 150 0.54 -1.88 -24.06
CA LEU A 150 0.95 -1.41 -25.38
C LEU A 150 1.39 -2.56 -26.30
N VAL A 151 2.15 -3.52 -25.77
CA VAL A 151 2.57 -4.71 -26.53
C VAL A 151 1.37 -5.57 -26.92
N ARG A 152 0.43 -5.80 -26.00
CA ARG A 152 -0.79 -6.58 -26.29
C ARG A 152 -1.72 -5.90 -27.30
N ALA A 153 -1.81 -4.57 -27.24
CA ALA A 153 -2.70 -3.79 -28.10
C ALA A 153 -2.12 -3.51 -29.49
N THR A 154 -0.83 -3.76 -29.74
CA THR A 154 -0.17 -3.41 -30.99
C THR A 154 0.64 -4.56 -31.57
N ALA A 155 0.58 -4.75 -32.89
CA ALA A 155 1.25 -5.87 -33.56
C ALA A 155 2.78 -5.75 -33.67
N LYS A 156 3.36 -4.57 -33.43
CA LYS A 156 4.77 -4.30 -33.75
C LYS A 156 5.59 -3.68 -32.62
N LEU A 157 4.99 -3.36 -31.48
CA LEU A 157 5.76 -2.79 -30.36
C LEU A 157 6.51 -3.90 -29.61
N PRO A 158 7.83 -3.73 -29.38
CA PRO A 158 8.61 -4.74 -28.70
C PRO A 158 8.38 -4.69 -27.18
N LEU A 159 8.31 -5.85 -26.53
CA LEU A 159 8.38 -5.99 -25.08
C LEU A 159 9.86 -5.88 -24.62
N ALA A 160 10.57 -4.88 -25.04
CA ALA A 160 11.97 -4.72 -24.65
C ALA A 160 12.11 -3.57 -23.64
N ALA A 161 12.99 -3.75 -22.68
CA ALA A 161 13.39 -2.67 -21.78
C ALA A 161 13.96 -1.50 -22.60
N GLY A 162 13.42 -0.30 -22.38
CA GLY A 162 13.96 0.97 -22.87
C GLY A 162 14.50 1.78 -21.69
N GLU A 163 15.35 2.74 -22.01
CA GLU A 163 15.82 3.71 -21.04
C GLU A 163 14.94 4.96 -21.06
N VAL A 164 14.81 5.59 -19.91
CA VAL A 164 14.12 6.89 -19.82
C VAL A 164 15.03 7.97 -20.38
N ARG A 165 14.63 8.58 -21.48
CA ARG A 165 15.37 9.67 -22.17
C ARG A 165 14.42 10.74 -22.67
N LEU A 166 14.87 12.00 -22.63
CA LEU A 166 14.12 13.16 -23.10
C LEU A 166 14.99 14.06 -23.99
N PRO A 167 14.68 14.14 -25.28
CA PRO A 167 13.69 13.38 -26.04
C PRO A 167 14.14 11.94 -26.33
N PRO A 168 13.21 10.96 -26.38
CA PRO A 168 13.54 9.61 -26.82
C PRO A 168 13.74 9.57 -28.34
N THR A 169 14.75 8.83 -28.80
CA THR A 169 15.09 8.74 -30.24
C THR A 169 14.85 7.36 -30.85
N ASN A 170 14.27 6.43 -30.10
CA ASN A 170 13.87 5.11 -30.56
C ASN A 170 12.58 4.64 -29.83
N THR A 171 11.90 3.65 -30.39
CA THR A 171 10.60 3.16 -29.90
C THR A 171 10.66 2.62 -28.47
N ARG A 172 11.74 1.92 -28.08
CA ARG A 172 11.86 1.35 -26.73
C ARG A 172 11.93 2.44 -25.68
N ASP A 173 12.78 3.43 -25.90
CA ASP A 173 12.93 4.58 -25.00
C ASP A 173 11.67 5.46 -25.00
N ALA A 174 10.98 5.57 -26.16
CA ALA A 174 9.71 6.28 -26.25
C ALA A 174 8.63 5.62 -25.38
N ILE A 175 8.52 4.29 -25.38
CA ILE A 175 7.61 3.56 -24.51
C ILE A 175 7.98 3.73 -23.04
N ALA A 176 9.26 3.55 -22.69
CA ALA A 176 9.73 3.67 -21.31
C ALA A 176 9.49 5.08 -20.76
N SER A 177 9.89 6.09 -21.52
CA SER A 177 9.73 7.50 -21.14
C SER A 177 8.26 7.91 -21.07
N GLY A 178 7.43 7.48 -22.05
CA GLY A 178 6.02 7.78 -22.10
C GLY A 178 5.24 7.19 -20.91
N CYS A 179 5.50 5.92 -20.56
CA CYS A 179 4.89 5.29 -19.39
C CYS A 179 5.28 6.00 -18.09
N LEU A 180 6.56 6.33 -17.91
CA LEU A 180 7.01 7.04 -16.71
C LEU A 180 6.42 8.44 -16.62
N LEU A 181 6.47 9.21 -17.71
CA LEU A 181 5.92 10.58 -17.74
C LEU A 181 4.40 10.61 -17.51
N ALA A 182 3.66 9.59 -17.96
CA ALA A 182 2.24 9.47 -17.66
C ALA A 182 1.97 9.31 -16.15
N GLN A 183 2.81 8.52 -15.45
CA GLN A 183 2.74 8.35 -14.00
C GLN A 183 3.10 9.65 -13.27
N VAL A 184 4.28 10.19 -13.58
CA VAL A 184 4.80 11.42 -12.96
C VAL A 184 3.81 12.58 -13.19
N GLY A 185 3.35 12.76 -14.43
CA GLY A 185 2.41 13.82 -14.76
C GLY A 185 1.06 13.70 -14.03
N ALA A 186 0.53 12.49 -13.86
CA ALA A 186 -0.69 12.27 -13.10
C ALA A 186 -0.50 12.59 -11.62
N ILE A 187 0.61 12.15 -11.00
CA ILE A 187 0.95 12.41 -9.60
C ILE A 187 1.12 13.91 -9.36
N GLU A 188 1.92 14.59 -10.18
CA GLU A 188 2.16 16.03 -10.03
C GLU A 188 0.92 16.88 -10.33
N HIS A 189 0.11 16.46 -11.32
CA HIS A 189 -1.15 17.17 -11.60
C HIS A 189 -2.09 17.07 -10.40
N TYR A 190 -2.26 15.86 -9.85
CA TYR A 190 -3.14 15.66 -8.70
C TYR A 190 -2.62 16.40 -7.46
N TYR A 191 -1.30 16.38 -7.23
CA TYR A 191 -0.66 17.16 -6.17
C TYR A 191 -1.02 18.66 -6.29
N ARG A 192 -0.83 19.25 -7.47
CA ARG A 192 -1.12 20.70 -7.71
C ARG A 192 -2.60 21.04 -7.50
N VAL A 193 -3.50 20.15 -7.91
CA VAL A 193 -4.94 20.34 -7.68
C VAL A 193 -5.26 20.38 -6.18
N MET A 194 -4.61 19.51 -5.41
CA MET A 194 -4.88 19.34 -3.98
C MET A 194 -4.08 20.31 -3.10
N GLU A 195 -2.90 20.76 -3.55
CA GLU A 195 -2.04 21.72 -2.81
C GLU A 195 -2.74 23.05 -2.51
N GLY A 196 -3.66 23.47 -3.36
CA GLY A 196 -4.51 24.63 -3.10
C GLY A 196 -5.33 24.54 -1.80
N THR A 197 -5.48 23.34 -1.23
CA THR A 197 -6.20 23.08 0.03
C THR A 197 -5.27 22.78 1.21
N ALA A 198 -3.99 22.45 0.96
CA ALA A 198 -3.05 22.07 2.02
C ALA A 198 -1.60 22.43 1.65
N CYS A 199 -1.15 23.60 2.11
CA CYS A 199 0.24 24.04 1.94
C CYS A 199 1.23 23.07 2.61
N GLY A 200 2.31 22.73 1.92
CA GLY A 200 3.40 21.90 2.47
C GLY A 200 3.15 20.40 2.45
N ALA A 201 2.23 19.91 1.64
CA ALA A 201 2.02 18.48 1.43
C ALA A 201 3.28 17.77 0.89
N VAL A 202 3.43 16.48 1.19
CA VAL A 202 4.55 15.63 0.75
C VAL A 202 4.01 14.38 0.06
N ALA A 203 4.62 13.98 -1.06
CA ALA A 203 4.33 12.68 -1.65
C ALA A 203 5.10 11.57 -0.92
N LEU A 204 4.38 10.63 -0.31
CA LEU A 204 4.93 9.40 0.28
C LEU A 204 4.83 8.29 -0.76
N VAL A 205 5.96 7.92 -1.35
CA VAL A 205 6.01 7.00 -2.49
C VAL A 205 6.50 5.63 -2.04
N SER A 206 5.73 4.57 -2.32
CA SER A 206 6.03 3.20 -1.92
C SER A 206 5.81 2.23 -3.08
N GLY A 207 6.38 1.03 -2.99
CA GLY A 207 6.20 -0.02 -3.99
C GLY A 207 7.45 -0.29 -4.82
N GLY A 208 7.34 -1.25 -5.77
CA GLY A 208 8.49 -1.71 -6.55
C GLY A 208 9.08 -0.67 -7.49
N ASP A 209 8.25 0.26 -7.99
CA ASP A 209 8.65 1.32 -8.90
C ASP A 209 8.82 2.69 -8.17
N ALA A 210 8.82 2.70 -6.82
CA ALA A 210 8.86 3.93 -6.02
C ALA A 210 10.08 4.78 -6.31
N GLU A 211 11.27 4.19 -6.33
CA GLU A 211 12.54 4.92 -6.54
C GLU A 211 12.58 5.61 -7.90
N ILE A 212 12.19 4.89 -8.97
CA ILE A 212 12.22 5.48 -10.32
C ILE A 212 11.17 6.58 -10.46
N ILE A 213 10.00 6.45 -9.86
CA ILE A 213 8.96 7.48 -9.91
C ILE A 213 9.38 8.69 -9.08
N ALA A 214 9.80 8.49 -7.83
CA ALA A 214 10.21 9.55 -6.93
C ALA A 214 11.37 10.39 -7.49
N ALA A 215 12.33 9.76 -8.15
CA ALA A 215 13.47 10.44 -8.79
C ALA A 215 13.08 11.40 -9.93
N HIS A 216 11.86 11.28 -10.47
CA HIS A 216 11.37 12.13 -11.56
C HIS A 216 10.28 13.11 -11.13
N LEU A 217 9.87 13.10 -9.86
CA LEU A 217 8.91 14.06 -9.33
C LEU A 217 9.59 15.40 -9.03
N ALA A 218 8.99 16.49 -9.48
CA ALA A 218 9.41 17.86 -9.17
C ALA A 218 8.69 18.44 -7.94
N ILE A 219 7.94 17.62 -7.21
CA ILE A 219 7.23 17.97 -5.96
C ILE A 219 7.98 17.38 -4.75
N PRO A 220 7.75 17.88 -3.52
CA PRO A 220 8.31 17.28 -2.33
C PRO A 220 7.90 15.80 -2.23
N ALA A 221 8.88 14.91 -2.27
CA ALA A 221 8.64 13.46 -2.23
C ALA A 221 9.67 12.73 -1.37
N ARG A 222 9.25 11.63 -0.73
CA ARG A 222 10.15 10.68 -0.07
C ARG A 222 9.67 9.26 -0.31
N THR A 223 10.60 8.34 -0.48
CA THR A 223 10.28 6.91 -0.55
C THR A 223 10.07 6.32 0.84
N VAL A 224 9.11 5.43 0.95
CA VAL A 224 8.77 4.70 2.20
C VAL A 224 8.59 3.23 1.88
N ASP A 225 9.45 2.40 2.46
CA ASP A 225 9.35 0.96 2.27
C ASP A 225 8.11 0.38 2.95
N ASN A 226 7.46 -0.57 2.25
CA ASN A 226 6.41 -1.42 2.80
C ASN A 226 5.26 -0.66 3.49
N LEU A 227 4.78 0.42 2.86
CA LEU A 227 3.77 1.31 3.46
C LEU A 227 2.52 0.55 3.92
N VAL A 228 2.03 -0.41 3.12
CA VAL A 228 0.88 -1.26 3.48
C VAL A 228 1.15 -2.07 4.75
N LEU A 229 2.30 -2.73 4.85
CA LEU A 229 2.67 -3.50 6.04
C LEU A 229 2.87 -2.60 7.27
N ARG A 230 3.33 -1.36 7.08
CA ARG A 230 3.42 -0.38 8.18
C ARG A 230 2.04 0.01 8.71
N GLY A 231 1.05 0.19 7.84
CA GLY A 231 -0.33 0.41 8.26
C GLY A 231 -0.92 -0.76 9.03
N LEU A 232 -0.65 -1.99 8.55
CA LEU A 232 -1.03 -3.19 9.31
C LEU A 232 -0.36 -3.26 10.68
N ALA A 233 0.89 -2.81 10.81
CA ALA A 233 1.57 -2.74 12.11
C ALA A 233 0.86 -1.78 13.08
N VAL A 234 0.43 -0.62 12.59
CA VAL A 234 -0.37 0.34 13.37
C VAL A 234 -1.68 -0.28 13.85
N VAL A 235 -2.43 -0.92 12.95
CA VAL A 235 -3.70 -1.61 13.28
C VAL A 235 -3.47 -2.73 14.30
N ALA A 236 -2.41 -3.52 14.13
CA ALA A 236 -2.06 -4.58 15.06
C ALA A 236 -1.70 -4.05 16.46
N ALA A 237 -1.00 -2.92 16.55
CA ALA A 237 -0.67 -2.25 17.80
C ALA A 237 -1.91 -1.67 18.49
N ALA A 238 -2.79 -1.00 17.74
CA ALA A 238 -4.06 -0.46 18.26
C ALA A 238 -4.96 -1.56 18.84
N SER A 239 -4.97 -2.76 18.24
CA SER A 239 -5.76 -3.91 18.67
C SER A 239 -5.29 -4.53 20.02
N THR A 240 -4.17 -4.09 20.59
CA THR A 240 -3.66 -4.56 21.89
C THR A 240 -3.94 -3.59 23.02
N ARG A 241 -4.36 -2.35 22.74
CA ARG A 241 -4.74 -1.39 23.76
C ARG A 241 -6.12 -1.73 24.29
N PRO A 242 -6.33 -1.88 25.61
CA PRO A 242 -7.67 -2.04 26.17
C PRO A 242 -8.48 -0.79 25.79
N THR A 243 -9.71 -1.01 25.30
CA THR A 243 -10.67 0.07 25.10
C THR A 243 -10.84 0.81 26.43
N PRO A 244 -10.71 2.16 26.49
CA PRO A 244 -11.02 2.88 27.71
C PRO A 244 -12.47 2.57 28.07
N SER A 245 -12.70 1.98 29.27
CA SER A 245 -14.04 1.76 29.80
C SER A 245 -14.70 3.14 29.93
N HIS A 246 -15.81 3.34 29.20
CA HIS A 246 -16.72 4.45 29.48
C HIS A 246 -17.24 4.26 30.91
N ASP A 247 -16.61 4.94 31.85
CA ASP A 247 -17.11 5.07 33.21
C ASP A 247 -18.35 5.98 33.15
N THR A 248 -19.49 5.35 32.98
CA THR A 248 -20.80 5.98 33.20
C THR A 248 -20.90 6.25 34.68
N ARG A 249 -20.39 7.39 35.14
CA ARG A 249 -20.77 7.92 36.45
C ARG A 249 -22.22 8.33 36.34
N GLU A 250 -23.09 7.39 36.75
CA GLU A 250 -24.45 7.68 37.20
C GLU A 250 -24.35 8.73 38.31
N THR A 251 -24.71 9.96 38.00
CA THR A 251 -25.09 10.93 39.05
C THR A 251 -26.53 10.57 39.43
N ALA A 252 -26.68 9.88 40.55
CA ALA A 252 -27.94 9.72 41.23
C ALA A 252 -28.34 11.04 41.94
N PRO A 253 -29.63 11.28 42.15
CA PRO A 253 -30.26 12.53 42.55
C PRO A 253 -29.95 13.03 43.97
#